data_294b3b232f19888f776441658e869c23
#
_entry.id   294b3b232f19888f776441658e869c23
#
_cell.length_a   1.000
_cell.length_b   1.000
_cell.length_c   1.000
_cell.angle_alpha   90.00
_cell.angle_beta   90.00
_cell.angle_gamma   90.00
#
_symmetry.space_group_name_H-M   'P 1'
#
loop_
_entity.id
_entity.type
_entity.pdbx_description
1 polymer ?
#
loop_
_entity_poly.entity_id
_entity_poly.type
_entity_poly.pdbx_seq_one_letter_code
_entity_poly.pdbx_strand_id
1 'polypeptide(L)'
;YDCVIDSIQSKLNFDTSGALLSDLTLTIPSKNELGADYGMGKISSIGREWNEQAQSLADYVVGKTIPEVKGISISEEGKPTGADLTASVTMSIGGYISAIEQAAANASHLGASKGDRLVLTTTTNAAKSTDATDDADGLAQAYATVGALTLSGDTITSMVIDAVQANVNFNAAGTITTDLAAAQPSKNELGADY
;
A
#
# COMPACT_ATOMS: atom_id res chain seq x y z
N TYR A 1 7.71 -2.65 20.67
CA TYR A 1 7.50 -3.06 19.28
C TYR A 1 6.39 -2.21 18.71
N ASP A 2 6.58 -1.67 17.52
CA ASP A 2 5.61 -0.82 16.84
C ASP A 2 5.29 -1.42 15.46
N CYS A 3 4.07 -1.23 14.98
CA CYS A 3 3.64 -1.57 13.64
C CYS A 3 2.89 -0.38 13.05
N VAL A 4 3.20 -0.03 11.82
CA VAL A 4 2.45 0.99 11.07
C VAL A 4 2.01 0.37 9.75
N ILE A 5 0.73 0.50 9.43
CA ILE A 5 0.14 0.00 8.19
C ILE A 5 -0.39 1.19 7.40
N ASP A 6 0.01 1.29 6.14
CA ASP A 6 -0.55 2.25 5.19
C ASP A 6 -0.78 1.58 3.83
N SER A 7 -1.52 2.25 2.96
CA SER A 7 -1.84 1.76 1.62
C SER A 7 -2.07 2.93 0.68
N ILE A 8 -1.66 2.76 -0.57
CA ILE A 8 -1.87 3.73 -1.64
C ILE A 8 -2.85 3.13 -2.64
N GLN A 9 -3.80 3.94 -3.08
CA GLN A 9 -4.73 3.57 -4.14
C GLN A 9 -4.77 4.72 -5.15
N SER A 10 -4.13 4.54 -6.30
CA SER A 10 -4.26 5.47 -7.40
C SER A 10 -5.55 5.21 -8.19
N LYS A 11 -6.14 6.28 -8.72
CA LYS A 11 -7.28 6.20 -9.62
C LYS A 11 -7.04 7.18 -10.77
N LEU A 12 -6.76 6.64 -11.96
CA LEU A 12 -6.61 7.39 -13.19
C LEU A 12 -7.86 7.19 -14.07
N ASN A 13 -8.35 8.26 -14.65
CA ASN A 13 -9.50 8.23 -15.55
C ASN A 13 -9.02 8.51 -16.97
N PHE A 14 -9.54 7.73 -17.90
CA PHE A 14 -9.34 7.90 -19.34
C PHE A 14 -10.71 8.03 -20.02
N ASP A 15 -10.76 8.70 -21.13
CA ASP A 15 -11.97 8.74 -21.98
C ASP A 15 -12.05 7.49 -22.86
N THR A 16 -13.10 7.42 -23.68
CA THR A 16 -13.35 6.28 -24.58
C THR A 16 -12.38 6.19 -25.76
N SER A 17 -11.53 7.20 -25.98
CA SER A 17 -10.45 7.19 -26.97
C SER A 17 -9.09 6.83 -26.36
N GLY A 18 -9.03 6.54 -25.06
CA GLY A 18 -7.81 6.25 -24.32
C GLY A 18 -7.01 7.49 -23.90
N ALA A 19 -7.57 8.69 -24.07
CA ALA A 19 -6.95 9.93 -23.63
C ALA A 19 -7.11 10.11 -22.10
N LEU A 20 -6.06 10.53 -21.44
CA LEU A 20 -5.99 10.72 -20.00
C LEU A 20 -6.77 11.96 -19.56
N LEU A 21 -7.69 11.80 -18.63
CA LEU A 21 -8.52 12.86 -18.04
C LEU A 21 -8.01 13.32 -16.67
N SER A 22 -7.22 12.50 -15.98
CA SER A 22 -6.71 12.83 -14.65
C SER A 22 -5.58 13.85 -14.71
N ASP A 23 -5.53 14.76 -13.74
CA ASP A 23 -4.41 15.70 -13.57
C ASP A 23 -3.21 14.97 -12.97
N LEU A 24 -2.17 14.78 -13.78
CA LEU A 24 -0.92 14.08 -13.39
C LEU A 24 0.01 14.92 -12.51
N THR A 25 -0.27 16.21 -12.32
CA THR A 25 0.55 17.09 -11.45
C THR A 25 0.22 16.91 -9.98
N LEU A 26 -0.93 16.30 -9.67
CA LEU A 26 -1.36 16.07 -8.30
C LEU A 26 -0.63 14.89 -7.67
N THR A 27 -0.28 15.04 -6.40
CA THR A 27 0.17 13.91 -5.57
C THR A 27 -1.01 13.02 -5.23
N ILE A 28 -0.76 11.71 -5.13
CA ILE A 28 -1.75 10.72 -4.73
C ILE A 28 -1.54 10.45 -3.24
N PRO A 29 -2.43 10.92 -2.36
CA PRO A 29 -2.30 10.69 -0.92
C PRO A 29 -2.50 9.22 -0.57
N SER A 30 -1.85 8.78 0.49
CA SER A 30 -2.10 7.45 1.08
C SER A 30 -3.48 7.40 1.77
N LYS A 31 -3.94 6.21 2.12
CA LYS A 31 -5.21 6.06 2.86
C LYS A 31 -5.14 6.63 4.28
N ASN A 32 -3.98 6.60 4.92
CA ASN A 32 -3.78 7.27 6.21
C ASN A 32 -3.87 8.80 6.06
N GLU A 33 -3.26 9.36 5.02
CA GLU A 33 -3.32 10.80 4.74
C GLU A 33 -4.74 11.26 4.39
N LEU A 34 -5.51 10.44 3.66
CA LEU A 34 -6.92 10.71 3.36
C LEU A 34 -7.81 10.64 4.61
N GLY A 35 -7.53 9.74 5.55
CA GLY A 35 -8.36 9.58 6.74
C GLY A 35 -9.84 9.42 6.40
N ALA A 36 -10.69 10.33 6.90
CA ALA A 36 -12.13 10.33 6.65
C ALA A 36 -12.50 10.64 5.18
N ASP A 37 -11.65 11.32 4.43
CA ASP A 37 -11.88 11.62 3.01
C ASP A 37 -11.77 10.36 2.12
N TYR A 38 -11.17 9.27 2.62
CA TYR A 38 -11.23 7.97 1.96
C TYR A 38 -12.66 7.42 1.92
N GLY A 39 -13.48 7.73 2.92
CA GLY A 39 -14.93 7.51 2.94
C GLY A 39 -15.35 6.08 3.22
N MET A 40 -14.48 5.22 3.76
CA MET A 40 -14.83 3.84 4.11
C MET A 40 -15.87 3.78 5.24
N GLY A 41 -15.83 4.70 6.18
CA GLY A 41 -16.76 4.73 7.33
C GLY A 41 -18.23 4.77 6.91
N LYS A 42 -18.53 5.35 5.73
CA LYS A 42 -19.90 5.43 5.19
C LYS A 42 -20.43 4.09 4.65
N ILE A 43 -19.54 3.17 4.27
CA ILE A 43 -19.90 1.87 3.68
C ILE A 43 -19.49 0.69 4.55
N SER A 44 -18.65 0.91 5.55
CA SER A 44 -18.22 -0.11 6.51
C SER A 44 -19.36 -0.52 7.42
N SER A 45 -19.59 -1.82 7.59
CA SER A 45 -20.62 -2.36 8.49
C SER A 45 -20.41 -1.99 9.97
N ILE A 46 -19.19 -1.58 10.34
CA ILE A 46 -18.83 -1.14 11.70
C ILE A 46 -18.64 0.38 11.80
N GLY A 47 -18.92 1.14 10.72
CA GLY A 47 -18.85 2.60 10.69
C GLY A 47 -17.44 3.19 10.88
N ARG A 48 -16.37 2.37 10.72
CA ARG A 48 -14.99 2.82 10.93
C ARG A 48 -14.29 3.11 9.61
N GLU A 49 -13.47 4.16 9.61
CA GLU A 49 -12.63 4.52 8.48
C GLU A 49 -11.48 3.53 8.28
N TRP A 50 -10.88 3.55 7.09
CA TRP A 50 -9.80 2.63 6.73
C TRP A 50 -8.60 2.74 7.68
N ASN A 51 -8.16 3.96 7.98
CA ASN A 51 -7.03 4.22 8.88
C ASN A 51 -7.28 3.73 10.31
N GLU A 52 -8.52 3.81 10.79
CA GLU A 52 -8.90 3.27 12.11
C GLU A 52 -8.86 1.74 12.13
N GLN A 53 -9.27 1.09 11.02
CA GLN A 53 -9.20 -0.36 10.88
C GLN A 53 -7.75 -0.83 10.69
N ALA A 54 -6.94 -0.08 9.94
CA ALA A 54 -5.50 -0.34 9.77
C ALA A 54 -4.75 -0.23 11.11
N GLN A 55 -5.06 0.79 11.93
CA GLN A 55 -4.51 0.91 13.28
C GLN A 55 -4.92 -0.27 14.17
N SER A 56 -6.19 -0.71 14.10
CA SER A 56 -6.66 -1.87 14.86
C SER A 56 -5.94 -3.17 14.46
N LEU A 57 -5.63 -3.34 13.17
CA LEU A 57 -4.83 -4.48 12.70
C LEU A 57 -3.38 -4.36 13.18
N ALA A 58 -2.78 -3.18 13.12
CA ALA A 58 -1.44 -2.93 13.61
C ALA A 58 -1.31 -3.25 15.10
N ASP A 59 -2.26 -2.76 15.92
CA ASP A 59 -2.31 -3.05 17.35
C ASP A 59 -2.50 -4.55 17.63
N TYR A 60 -3.29 -5.23 16.80
CA TYR A 60 -3.56 -6.66 16.95
C TYR A 60 -2.33 -7.54 16.68
N VAL A 61 -1.47 -7.16 15.73
CA VAL A 61 -0.28 -7.95 15.37
C VAL A 61 0.92 -7.65 16.26
N VAL A 62 0.96 -6.50 16.93
CA VAL A 62 2.05 -6.17 17.87
C VAL A 62 2.10 -7.19 19.02
N GLY A 63 3.27 -7.76 19.24
CA GLY A 63 3.51 -8.80 20.24
C GLY A 63 3.26 -10.24 19.77
N LYS A 64 2.69 -10.43 18.56
CA LYS A 64 2.55 -11.76 17.95
C LYS A 64 3.83 -12.18 17.22
N THR A 65 4.04 -13.47 17.13
CA THR A 65 5.06 -14.07 16.28
C THR A 65 4.59 -14.09 14.81
N ILE A 66 5.53 -14.18 13.87
CA ILE A 66 5.17 -14.27 12.44
C ILE A 66 4.28 -15.48 12.11
N PRO A 67 4.50 -16.68 12.65
CA PRO A 67 3.56 -17.79 12.50
C PRO A 67 2.14 -17.48 13.01
N GLU A 68 2.00 -16.73 14.10
CA GLU A 68 0.68 -16.32 14.61
C GLU A 68 0.01 -15.30 13.70
N VAL A 69 0.77 -14.35 13.13
CA VAL A 69 0.23 -13.39 12.13
C VAL A 69 -0.21 -14.13 10.88
N LYS A 70 0.59 -15.05 10.36
CA LYS A 70 0.27 -15.90 9.23
C LYS A 70 -0.95 -16.78 9.47
N GLY A 71 -1.16 -17.21 10.72
CA GLY A 71 -2.28 -18.03 11.17
C GLY A 71 -3.59 -17.26 11.37
N ILE A 72 -3.63 -15.94 11.14
CA ILE A 72 -4.88 -15.17 11.22
C ILE A 72 -5.87 -15.72 10.19
N SER A 73 -7.03 -16.17 10.67
CA SER A 73 -8.06 -16.74 9.81
C SER A 73 -8.73 -15.65 8.98
N ILE A 74 -8.76 -15.86 7.65
CA ILE A 74 -9.40 -14.96 6.68
C ILE A 74 -10.40 -15.75 5.80
N SER A 75 -11.42 -15.05 5.29
CA SER A 75 -12.34 -15.56 4.29
C SER A 75 -11.69 -15.63 2.90
N GLU A 76 -12.39 -16.19 1.90
CA GLU A 76 -11.98 -16.16 0.48
C GLU A 76 -11.78 -14.72 -0.03
N GLU A 77 -12.51 -13.74 0.53
CA GLU A 77 -12.37 -12.32 0.21
C GLU A 77 -11.19 -11.65 0.96
N GLY A 78 -10.44 -12.41 1.76
CA GLY A 78 -9.33 -11.91 2.56
C GLY A 78 -9.72 -11.16 3.83
N LYS A 79 -11.00 -11.15 4.23
CA LYS A 79 -11.47 -10.48 5.45
C LYS A 79 -11.22 -11.35 6.68
N PRO A 80 -10.90 -10.76 7.86
CA PRO A 80 -10.74 -11.54 9.09
C PRO A 80 -12.03 -12.26 9.46
N THR A 81 -11.91 -13.48 10.03
CA THR A 81 -13.04 -14.29 10.49
C THR A 81 -13.03 -14.56 12.00
N GLY A 82 -11.90 -14.28 12.67
CA GLY A 82 -11.77 -14.40 14.13
C GLY A 82 -12.56 -13.32 14.87
N ALA A 83 -13.28 -13.70 15.92
CA ALA A 83 -14.18 -12.78 16.67
C ALA A 83 -13.42 -11.61 17.32
N ASP A 84 -12.16 -11.80 17.68
CA ASP A 84 -11.28 -10.81 18.29
C ASP A 84 -10.88 -9.68 17.34
N LEU A 85 -10.92 -9.91 16.02
CA LEU A 85 -10.56 -8.92 15.02
C LEU A 85 -11.76 -8.38 14.22
N THR A 86 -12.80 -9.19 13.99
CA THR A 86 -13.96 -8.80 13.17
C THR A 86 -14.77 -7.64 13.75
N ALA A 87 -14.69 -7.39 15.06
CA ALA A 87 -15.34 -6.24 15.71
C ALA A 87 -14.68 -4.90 15.36
N SER A 88 -13.42 -4.90 14.88
CA SER A 88 -12.63 -3.70 14.61
C SER A 88 -12.10 -3.62 13.19
N VAL A 89 -12.09 -4.72 12.42
CA VAL A 89 -11.55 -4.81 11.06
C VAL A 89 -12.49 -5.62 10.17
N THR A 90 -12.98 -5.00 9.11
CA THR A 90 -13.85 -5.61 8.09
C THR A 90 -13.27 -5.54 6.68
N MET A 91 -12.15 -4.83 6.51
CA MET A 91 -11.42 -4.76 5.24
C MET A 91 -10.68 -6.08 4.95
N SER A 92 -10.32 -6.31 3.68
CA SER A 92 -9.42 -7.41 3.31
C SER A 92 -8.03 -7.16 3.90
N ILE A 93 -7.45 -8.15 4.57
CA ILE A 93 -6.17 -8.06 5.27
C ILE A 93 -5.09 -9.01 4.73
N GLY A 94 -5.42 -9.86 3.76
CA GLY A 94 -4.47 -10.85 3.21
C GLY A 94 -3.18 -10.22 2.69
N GLY A 95 -3.28 -9.12 1.93
CA GLY A 95 -2.12 -8.38 1.44
C GLY A 95 -1.27 -7.76 2.55
N TYR A 96 -1.89 -7.30 3.65
CA TYR A 96 -1.16 -6.74 4.81
C TYR A 96 -0.45 -7.83 5.61
N ILE A 97 -1.05 -9.02 5.75
CA ILE A 97 -0.37 -10.18 6.34
C ILE A 97 0.89 -10.52 5.54
N SER A 98 0.78 -10.61 4.21
CA SER A 98 1.93 -10.87 3.33
C SER A 98 3.00 -9.78 3.45
N ALA A 99 2.62 -8.51 3.50
CA ALA A 99 3.55 -7.40 3.69
C ALA A 99 4.28 -7.47 5.04
N ILE A 100 3.59 -7.85 6.13
CA ILE A 100 4.20 -8.04 7.44
C ILE A 100 5.20 -9.21 7.41
N GLU A 101 4.87 -10.32 6.75
CA GLU A 101 5.77 -11.46 6.58
C GLU A 101 7.05 -11.06 5.84
N GLN A 102 6.92 -10.33 4.73
CA GLN A 102 8.06 -9.84 3.95
C GLN A 102 8.91 -8.84 4.74
N ALA A 103 8.27 -7.89 5.43
CA ALA A 103 8.97 -6.94 6.29
C ALA A 103 9.78 -7.65 7.38
N ALA A 104 9.19 -8.68 8.00
CA ALA A 104 9.88 -9.46 9.03
C ALA A 104 11.04 -10.30 8.47
N ALA A 105 10.89 -10.87 7.26
CA ALA A 105 11.96 -11.63 6.60
C ALA A 105 13.15 -10.73 6.22
N ASN A 106 12.91 -9.47 5.89
CA ASN A 106 13.92 -8.49 5.50
C ASN A 106 14.41 -7.62 6.69
N ALA A 107 13.87 -7.83 7.89
CA ALA A 107 14.21 -7.03 9.05
C ALA A 107 15.68 -7.19 9.43
N SER A 108 16.37 -6.07 9.60
CA SER A 108 17.74 -5.99 10.07
C SER A 108 17.91 -4.83 11.05
N HIS A 109 18.92 -4.91 11.94
CA HIS A 109 19.20 -3.84 12.87
C HIS A 109 19.99 -2.74 12.16
N LEU A 110 19.34 -1.59 11.95
CA LEU A 110 19.90 -0.44 11.23
C LEU A 110 20.26 0.74 12.16
N GLY A 111 20.16 0.56 13.49
CA GLY A 111 20.50 1.59 14.45
C GLY A 111 19.36 2.03 15.38
N ALA A 112 18.12 1.58 15.13
CA ALA A 112 16.98 1.87 16.00
C ALA A 112 17.20 1.38 17.43
N SER A 113 16.77 2.14 18.42
CA SER A 113 16.87 1.85 19.83
C SER A 113 15.50 1.86 20.51
N LYS A 114 15.46 1.27 21.73
CA LYS A 114 14.22 1.29 22.52
C LYS A 114 13.81 2.74 22.83
N GLY A 115 12.57 3.07 22.51
CA GLY A 115 11.99 4.41 22.73
C GLY A 115 12.04 5.32 21.50
N ASP A 116 12.72 4.91 20.43
CA ASP A 116 12.65 5.63 19.17
C ASP A 116 11.24 5.55 18.57
N ARG A 117 10.79 6.63 17.94
CA ARG A 117 9.48 6.71 17.29
C ARG A 117 9.58 6.19 15.85
N LEU A 118 8.77 5.18 15.51
CA LEU A 118 8.65 4.69 14.13
C LEU A 118 7.75 5.63 13.32
N VAL A 119 8.18 5.95 12.09
CA VAL A 119 7.42 6.74 11.12
C VAL A 119 7.44 6.03 9.77
N LEU A 120 6.27 5.88 9.17
CA LEU A 120 6.08 5.44 7.79
C LEU A 120 5.56 6.62 6.97
N THR A 121 6.11 6.83 5.78
CA THR A 121 5.63 7.84 4.84
C THR A 121 5.65 7.32 3.41
N THR A 122 4.78 7.88 2.58
CA THR A 122 4.71 7.56 1.15
C THR A 122 4.65 8.86 0.35
N THR A 123 5.23 8.84 -0.85
CA THR A 123 5.03 9.90 -1.84
C THR A 123 4.70 9.22 -3.16
N THR A 124 3.53 9.53 -3.72
CA THR A 124 3.03 8.85 -4.92
C THR A 124 2.59 9.86 -5.96
N ASN A 125 2.94 9.59 -7.22
CA ASN A 125 2.48 10.34 -8.37
C ASN A 125 2.16 9.41 -9.56
N ALA A 126 1.50 9.95 -10.58
CA ALA A 126 1.16 9.26 -11.82
C ALA A 126 1.79 9.95 -13.05
N ALA A 127 2.81 10.77 -12.86
CA ALA A 127 3.34 11.72 -13.84
C ALA A 127 3.85 11.09 -15.15
N LYS A 128 4.10 9.79 -15.16
CA LYS A 128 4.54 9.05 -16.38
C LYS A 128 3.43 8.28 -17.08
N SER A 129 2.17 8.46 -16.67
CA SER A 129 1.03 7.91 -17.40
C SER A 129 0.90 8.57 -18.76
N THR A 130 0.51 7.80 -19.77
CA THR A 130 0.39 8.23 -21.16
C THR A 130 -0.90 7.75 -21.78
N ASP A 131 -1.37 8.50 -22.77
CA ASP A 131 -2.53 8.15 -23.58
C ASP A 131 -2.28 6.88 -24.41
N ALA A 132 -3.33 6.13 -24.71
CA ALA A 132 -3.29 5.11 -25.76
C ALA A 132 -3.48 5.77 -27.12
N THR A 133 -2.89 5.20 -28.15
CA THR A 133 -3.05 5.60 -29.55
C THR A 133 -3.30 4.37 -30.42
N ASP A 134 -3.62 4.57 -31.71
CA ASP A 134 -3.77 3.44 -32.65
C ASP A 134 -2.46 2.64 -32.83
N ASP A 135 -1.32 3.28 -32.60
CA ASP A 135 0.01 2.71 -32.81
C ASP A 135 0.71 2.25 -31.53
N ALA A 136 0.22 2.63 -30.35
CA ALA A 136 0.86 2.33 -29.07
C ALA A 136 -0.14 2.22 -27.92
N ASP A 137 0.11 1.25 -27.04
CA ASP A 137 -0.63 1.13 -25.78
C ASP A 137 -0.41 2.37 -24.89
N GLY A 138 -1.45 2.76 -24.18
CA GLY A 138 -1.41 3.72 -23.09
C GLY A 138 -0.81 3.08 -21.84
N LEU A 139 -0.38 3.92 -20.93
CA LEU A 139 0.19 3.53 -19.63
C LEU A 139 -0.52 4.25 -18.49
N ALA A 140 -1.14 3.51 -17.59
CA ALA A 140 -1.52 4.00 -16.27
C ALA A 140 -0.41 3.59 -15.28
N GLN A 141 0.35 4.58 -14.80
CA GLN A 141 1.46 4.33 -13.87
C GLN A 141 1.20 4.99 -12.52
N ALA A 142 1.41 4.23 -11.43
CA ALA A 142 1.59 4.78 -10.11
C ALA A 142 3.04 4.58 -9.68
N TYR A 143 3.75 5.66 -9.42
CA TYR A 143 5.10 5.64 -8.88
C TYR A 143 5.05 6.03 -7.41
N ALA A 144 5.29 5.08 -6.52
CA ALA A 144 5.27 5.26 -5.08
C ALA A 144 6.68 5.13 -4.50
N THR A 145 7.12 6.12 -3.73
CA THR A 145 8.29 6.02 -2.85
C THR A 145 7.79 5.81 -1.43
N VAL A 146 8.34 4.81 -0.75
CA VAL A 146 8.00 4.45 0.63
C VAL A 146 9.23 4.65 1.50
N GLY A 147 9.09 5.37 2.60
CA GLY A 147 10.12 5.56 3.60
C GLY A 147 9.67 5.12 4.98
N ALA A 148 10.44 4.27 5.64
CA ALA A 148 10.27 3.92 7.04
C ALA A 148 11.52 4.36 7.81
N LEU A 149 11.32 5.15 8.86
CA LEU A 149 12.44 5.65 9.67
C LEU A 149 12.11 5.61 11.17
N THR A 150 13.15 5.59 11.99
CA THR A 150 13.03 5.78 13.43
C THR A 150 13.72 7.06 13.87
N LEU A 151 13.12 7.72 14.86
CA LEU A 151 13.59 8.99 15.41
C LEU A 151 13.81 8.88 16.92
N SER A 152 14.94 9.37 17.38
CA SER A 152 15.20 9.70 18.78
C SER A 152 15.16 11.22 18.93
N GLY A 153 14.08 11.75 19.50
CA GLY A 153 13.77 13.18 19.37
C GLY A 153 13.65 13.57 17.90
N ASP A 154 14.50 14.48 17.43
CA ASP A 154 14.56 14.94 16.03
C ASP A 154 15.71 14.30 15.23
N THR A 155 16.41 13.33 15.81
CA THR A 155 17.53 12.65 15.15
C THR A 155 17.07 11.33 14.52
N ILE A 156 17.34 11.15 13.21
CA ILE A 156 17.10 9.88 12.51
C ILE A 156 18.09 8.84 13.03
N THR A 157 17.60 7.74 13.56
CA THR A 157 18.40 6.62 14.09
C THR A 157 18.46 5.43 13.15
N SER A 158 17.44 5.24 12.32
CA SER A 158 17.47 4.28 11.21
C SER A 158 16.54 4.72 10.08
N MET A 159 16.80 4.24 8.86
CA MET A 159 15.94 4.52 7.70
C MET A 159 16.01 3.41 6.65
N VAL A 160 14.87 3.08 6.07
CA VAL A 160 14.73 2.28 4.85
C VAL A 160 13.91 3.08 3.84
N ILE A 161 14.37 3.11 2.59
CA ILE A 161 13.64 3.69 1.47
C ILE A 161 13.51 2.63 0.38
N ASP A 162 12.32 2.54 -0.21
CA ASP A 162 12.06 1.73 -1.38
C ASP A 162 11.10 2.45 -2.33
N ALA A 163 10.98 1.97 -3.56
CA ALA A 163 10.04 2.51 -4.52
C ALA A 163 9.37 1.40 -5.34
N VAL A 164 8.09 1.57 -5.63
CA VAL A 164 7.30 0.69 -6.48
C VAL A 164 6.83 1.47 -7.70
N GLN A 165 6.93 0.85 -8.85
CA GLN A 165 6.46 1.35 -10.14
C GLN A 165 5.37 0.42 -10.65
N ALA A 166 4.12 0.70 -10.28
CA ALA A 166 2.99 -0.08 -10.72
C ALA A 166 2.53 0.40 -12.10
N ASN A 167 2.60 -0.48 -13.10
CA ASN A 167 2.29 -0.20 -14.50
C ASN A 167 1.10 -1.04 -14.96
N VAL A 168 0.11 -0.39 -15.55
CA VAL A 168 -1.01 -1.04 -16.22
C VAL A 168 -1.11 -0.48 -17.63
N ASN A 169 -0.86 -1.31 -18.64
CA ASN A 169 -1.01 -0.94 -20.04
C ASN A 169 -2.43 -1.26 -20.52
N PHE A 170 -2.89 -0.46 -21.48
CA PHE A 170 -4.22 -0.61 -22.11
C PHE A 170 -4.15 -0.12 -23.56
N ASN A 171 -4.89 -0.77 -24.46
CA ASN A 171 -4.95 -0.36 -25.86
C ASN A 171 -5.95 0.79 -26.10
N ALA A 172 -6.01 1.31 -27.33
CA ALA A 172 -6.92 2.40 -27.71
C ALA A 172 -8.41 2.07 -27.50
N ALA A 173 -8.79 0.80 -27.45
CA ALA A 173 -10.17 0.37 -27.11
C ALA A 173 -10.42 0.30 -25.60
N GLY A 174 -9.45 0.68 -24.75
CA GLY A 174 -9.54 0.62 -23.28
C GLY A 174 -9.39 -0.79 -22.71
N THR A 175 -8.96 -1.78 -23.51
CA THR A 175 -8.70 -3.12 -23.02
C THR A 175 -7.35 -3.17 -22.34
N ILE A 176 -7.31 -3.64 -21.08
CA ILE A 176 -6.07 -3.84 -20.33
C ILE A 176 -5.25 -4.95 -20.98
N THR A 177 -3.97 -4.66 -21.27
CA THR A 177 -3.01 -5.60 -21.89
C THR A 177 -1.98 -6.13 -20.88
N THR A 178 -1.89 -5.54 -19.68
CA THR A 178 -1.06 -6.03 -18.59
C THR A 178 -1.72 -7.22 -17.89
N ASP A 179 -0.94 -8.25 -17.56
CA ASP A 179 -1.37 -9.30 -16.64
C ASP A 179 -1.50 -8.74 -15.21
N LEU A 180 -2.74 -8.52 -14.77
CA LEU A 180 -3.02 -7.96 -13.43
C LEU A 180 -2.74 -8.96 -12.29
N ALA A 181 -2.54 -10.25 -12.59
CA ALA A 181 -2.15 -11.25 -11.60
C ALA A 181 -0.63 -11.29 -11.35
N ALA A 182 0.15 -10.70 -12.25
CA ALA A 182 1.60 -10.62 -12.09
C ALA A 182 1.98 -9.69 -10.93
N ALA A 183 2.93 -10.12 -10.12
CA ALA A 183 3.50 -9.29 -9.06
C ALA A 183 4.18 -8.06 -9.66
N GLN A 184 4.10 -6.94 -8.92
CA GLN A 184 4.81 -5.70 -9.25
C GLN A 184 5.87 -5.45 -8.18
N PRO A 185 7.09 -6.00 -8.36
CA PRO A 185 8.12 -5.94 -7.34
C PRO A 185 8.63 -4.51 -7.13
N SER A 186 9.12 -4.25 -5.93
CA SER A 186 9.79 -2.99 -5.63
C SER A 186 11.18 -2.92 -6.29
N LYS A 187 11.78 -1.74 -6.32
CA LYS A 187 13.12 -1.57 -6.87
C LYS A 187 14.19 -2.30 -6.05
N ASN A 188 14.01 -2.38 -4.74
CA ASN A 188 14.92 -3.16 -3.89
C ASN A 188 14.78 -4.67 -4.15
N GLU A 189 13.56 -5.17 -4.42
CA GLU A 189 13.32 -6.57 -4.80
C GLU A 189 13.91 -6.88 -6.18
N LEU A 190 13.83 -5.96 -7.14
CA LEU A 190 14.43 -6.11 -8.47
C LEU A 190 15.95 -6.09 -8.41
N GLY A 191 16.57 -5.29 -7.54
CA GLY A 191 18.01 -5.20 -7.40
C GLY A 191 18.71 -4.90 -8.72
N ALA A 192 19.54 -5.84 -9.20
CA ALA A 192 20.27 -5.72 -10.46
C ALA A 192 19.39 -5.91 -11.73
N ASP A 193 18.18 -6.41 -11.57
CA ASP A 193 17.23 -6.63 -12.67
C ASP A 193 16.40 -5.37 -12.99
N TYR A 194 16.56 -4.30 -12.21
CA TYR A 194 15.96 -2.99 -12.44
C TYR A 194 16.71 -2.24 -13.55
#